data_0a8318df51f7b060ad3edc838cef10a3
#
_entry.id   0a8318df51f7b060ad3edc838cef10a3
#
_cell.length_a   1.000
_cell.length_b   1.000
_cell.length_c   1.000
_cell.angle_alpha   90.00
_cell.angle_beta   90.00
_cell.angle_gamma   90.00
#
_symmetry.space_group_name_H-M   'P 1'
#
loop_
_entity.id
_entity.type
_entity.pdbx_description
1 polymer ?
#
loop_
_entity_poly.entity_id
_entity_poly.type
_entity_poly.pdbx_seq_one_letter_code
_entity_poly.pdbx_strand_id
1 'polypeptide(L)'
;AALAERLRDALQDLPKEVEQAGPGLALVDLAERFAWLHAAACCLQLWWASRHLPLHGRPPGSAGWLGACLGYLLARADGTDPRRGADLLAPALDTVLALHDGGRLFSAVPVPLA
;
A
#
# COMPACT_ATOMS: atom_id res chain seq x y z
N ALA A 1 -3.13 10.58 6.72
CA ALA A 1 -4.55 10.80 6.72
C ALA A 1 -5.32 9.52 7.09
N ALA A 2 -6.56 9.37 6.65
CA ALA A 2 -7.44 8.27 7.08
C ALA A 2 -6.87 6.87 6.81
N LEU A 3 -6.19 6.65 5.69
CA LEU A 3 -5.60 5.35 5.36
C LEU A 3 -4.45 4.98 6.31
N ALA A 4 -3.59 5.95 6.65
CA ALA A 4 -2.50 5.71 7.58
C ALA A 4 -3.02 5.42 8.99
N GLU A 5 -4.09 6.09 9.42
CA GLU A 5 -4.75 5.83 10.68
C GLU A 5 -5.37 4.43 10.71
N ARG A 6 -6.05 4.02 9.64
CA ARG A 6 -6.59 2.66 9.50
C ARG A 6 -5.48 1.61 9.61
N LEU A 7 -4.35 1.84 8.95
CA LEU A 7 -3.21 0.92 9.03
C LEU A 7 -2.68 0.82 10.45
N ARG A 8 -2.49 1.97 11.11
CA ARG A 8 -2.03 2.00 12.51
C ARG A 8 -2.96 1.23 13.42
N ASP A 9 -4.26 1.47 13.33
CA ASP A 9 -5.26 0.84 14.18
C ASP A 9 -5.28 -0.70 13.94
N ALA A 10 -5.22 -1.12 12.69
CA ALA A 10 -5.16 -2.54 12.34
C ALA A 10 -3.92 -3.22 12.91
N LEU A 11 -2.76 -2.55 12.86
CA LEU A 11 -1.52 -3.09 13.43
C LEU A 11 -1.57 -3.14 14.96
N GLN A 12 -2.21 -2.18 15.61
CA GLN A 12 -2.37 -2.17 17.07
C GLN A 12 -3.30 -3.27 17.56
N ASP A 13 -4.33 -3.60 16.81
CA ASP A 13 -5.30 -4.64 17.17
C ASP A 13 -4.80 -6.06 16.89
N LEU A 14 -3.83 -6.22 16.02
CA LEU A 14 -3.35 -7.51 15.57
C LEU A 14 -2.88 -8.44 16.71
N PRO A 15 -2.10 -8.00 17.72
CA PRO A 15 -1.70 -8.87 18.83
C PRO A 15 -2.88 -9.46 19.60
N LYS A 16 -3.94 -8.69 19.81
CA LYS A 16 -5.15 -9.15 20.48
C LYS A 16 -5.88 -10.19 19.65
N GLU A 17 -5.96 -9.97 18.34
CA GLU A 17 -6.59 -10.91 17.42
C GLU A 17 -5.84 -12.25 17.39
N VAL A 18 -4.51 -12.21 17.43
CA VAL A 18 -3.67 -13.41 17.50
C VAL A 18 -3.95 -14.19 18.78
N GLU A 19 -4.02 -13.54 19.94
CA GLU A 19 -4.34 -14.19 21.21
C GLU A 19 -5.71 -14.84 21.20
N GLN A 20 -6.71 -14.17 20.64
CA GLN A 20 -8.09 -14.64 20.59
C GLN A 20 -8.29 -15.80 19.61
N ALA A 21 -7.54 -15.80 18.50
CA ALA A 21 -7.70 -16.81 17.47
C ALA A 21 -7.20 -18.19 17.91
N GLY A 22 -6.15 -18.25 18.73
CA GLY A 22 -5.50 -19.50 19.08
C GLY A 22 -4.87 -20.19 17.86
N PRO A 23 -4.45 -21.47 18.01
CA PRO A 23 -3.88 -22.22 16.89
C PRO A 23 -4.97 -22.66 15.90
N GLY A 24 -4.59 -22.84 14.62
CA GLY A 24 -5.46 -23.36 13.58
C GLY A 24 -5.65 -22.42 12.40
N LEU A 25 -6.74 -22.61 11.64
CA LEU A 25 -7.01 -21.87 10.41
C LEU A 25 -7.20 -20.36 10.64
N ALA A 26 -7.77 -19.96 11.76
CA ALA A 26 -7.92 -18.56 12.10
C ALA A 26 -6.56 -17.85 12.22
N LEU A 27 -5.56 -18.56 12.74
CA LEU A 27 -4.20 -18.02 12.82
C LEU A 27 -3.56 -17.88 11.43
N VAL A 28 -3.85 -18.81 10.52
CA VAL A 28 -3.39 -18.72 9.12
C VAL A 28 -3.99 -17.49 8.44
N ASP A 29 -5.28 -17.23 8.62
CA ASP A 29 -5.94 -16.05 8.09
C ASP A 29 -5.33 -14.75 8.64
N LEU A 30 -5.00 -14.73 9.93
CA LEU A 30 -4.32 -13.60 10.55
C LEU A 30 -2.90 -13.41 10.00
N ALA A 31 -2.19 -14.49 9.69
CA ALA A 31 -0.87 -14.41 9.08
C ALA A 31 -0.94 -13.80 7.68
N GLU A 32 -1.93 -14.16 6.88
CA GLU A 32 -2.19 -13.54 5.58
C GLU A 32 -2.52 -12.06 5.73
N ARG A 33 -3.41 -11.73 6.65
CA ARG A 33 -3.76 -10.33 6.95
C ARG A 33 -2.52 -9.53 7.36
N PHE A 34 -1.68 -10.10 8.22
CA PHE A 34 -0.42 -9.47 8.63
C PHE A 34 0.48 -9.18 7.43
N ALA A 35 0.58 -10.09 6.47
CA ALA A 35 1.41 -9.89 5.28
C ALA A 35 0.96 -8.65 4.48
N TRP A 36 -0.35 -8.46 4.30
CA TRP A 36 -0.88 -7.27 3.63
C TRP A 36 -0.63 -5.99 4.42
N LEU A 37 -0.82 -6.03 5.73
CA LEU A 37 -0.56 -4.88 6.61
C LEU A 37 0.93 -4.53 6.64
N HIS A 38 1.80 -5.54 6.66
CA HIS A 38 3.25 -5.33 6.60
C HIS A 38 3.67 -4.67 5.28
N ALA A 39 3.13 -5.14 4.16
CA ALA A 39 3.38 -4.53 2.86
C ALA A 39 2.92 -3.05 2.84
N ALA A 40 1.77 -2.75 3.41
CA ALA A 40 1.27 -1.38 3.52
C ALA A 40 2.20 -0.50 4.36
N ALA A 41 2.69 -1.02 5.49
CA ALA A 41 3.65 -0.30 6.33
C ALA A 41 4.97 -0.02 5.59
N CYS A 42 5.47 -0.99 4.82
CA CYS A 42 6.67 -0.82 4.01
C CYS A 42 6.47 0.26 2.93
N CYS A 43 5.32 0.29 2.26
CA CYS A 43 5.01 1.33 1.28
C CYS A 43 5.02 2.72 1.91
N LEU A 44 4.41 2.86 3.09
CA LEU A 44 4.37 4.12 3.81
C LEU A 44 5.76 4.59 4.22
N GLN A 45 6.60 3.68 4.74
CA GLN A 45 7.97 3.99 5.13
C GLN A 45 8.83 4.39 3.93
N LEU A 46 8.67 3.69 2.81
CA LEU A 46 9.40 4.00 1.59
C LEU A 46 9.00 5.38 1.05
N TRP A 47 7.71 5.69 1.05
CA TRP A 47 7.24 7.02 0.67
C TRP A 47 7.81 8.09 1.59
N TRP A 48 7.77 7.87 2.89
CA TRP A 48 8.28 8.84 3.86
C TRP A 48 9.78 9.09 3.67
N ALA A 49 10.58 8.04 3.48
CA ALA A 49 12.01 8.15 3.25
C ALA A 49 12.34 8.87 1.95
N SER A 50 11.48 8.74 0.94
CA SER A 50 11.70 9.30 -0.40
C SER A 50 10.87 10.57 -0.68
N ARG A 51 10.23 11.16 0.32
CA ARG A 51 9.28 12.26 0.13
C ARG A 51 9.91 13.53 -0.45
N HIS A 52 11.22 13.68 -0.37
CA HIS A 52 11.93 14.84 -0.94
C HIS A 52 12.24 14.67 -2.42
N LEU A 53 12.08 13.47 -2.95
CA LEU A 53 12.42 13.16 -4.32
C LEU A 53 11.16 13.25 -5.21
N PRO A 54 11.32 13.75 -6.45
CA PRO A 54 10.24 13.67 -7.42
C PRO A 54 10.11 12.23 -7.90
N LEU A 55 9.09 11.52 -7.42
CA LEU A 55 8.83 10.14 -7.82
C LEU A 55 7.83 10.09 -8.96
N HIS A 56 8.10 9.26 -9.96
CA HIS A 56 7.18 8.99 -11.07
C HIS A 56 6.73 10.26 -11.82
N GLY A 57 7.64 11.24 -11.98
CA GLY A 57 7.31 12.51 -12.65
C GLY A 57 6.38 13.43 -11.86
N ARG A 58 6.13 13.12 -10.59
CA ARG A 58 5.32 13.96 -9.69
C ARG A 58 6.22 14.83 -8.82
N PRO A 59 5.71 15.98 -8.36
CA PRO A 59 6.46 16.81 -7.42
C PRO A 59 6.83 16.07 -6.14
N PRO A 60 7.91 16.47 -5.46
CA PRO A 60 8.23 15.93 -4.13
C PRO A 60 7.03 16.04 -3.18
N GLY A 61 6.83 14.99 -2.37
CA GLY A 61 5.72 14.94 -1.42
C GLY A 61 4.38 14.50 -1.99
N SER A 62 4.27 14.26 -3.31
CA SER A 62 3.05 13.71 -3.90
C SER A 62 2.75 12.31 -3.34
N ALA A 63 1.49 12.05 -3.01
CA ALA A 63 1.05 10.83 -2.37
C ALA A 63 -0.01 10.05 -3.16
N GLY A 64 -0.21 10.38 -4.43
CA GLY A 64 -1.25 9.72 -5.24
C GLY A 64 -1.06 8.23 -5.37
N TRP A 65 0.15 7.77 -5.70
CA TRP A 65 0.45 6.34 -5.79
C TRP A 65 0.42 5.66 -4.44
N LEU A 66 0.85 6.35 -3.38
CA LEU A 66 0.79 5.82 -2.02
C LEU A 66 -0.66 5.56 -1.60
N GLY A 67 -1.55 6.50 -1.86
CA GLY A 67 -2.98 6.34 -1.59
C GLY A 67 -3.57 5.13 -2.32
N ALA A 68 -3.22 4.94 -3.58
CA ALA A 68 -3.64 3.79 -4.36
C ALA A 68 -3.10 2.47 -3.78
N CYS A 69 -1.81 2.41 -3.45
CA CYS A 69 -1.19 1.22 -2.85
C CYS A 69 -1.79 0.90 -1.48
N LEU A 70 -1.91 1.87 -0.59
CA LEU A 70 -2.50 1.66 0.73
C LEU A 70 -3.96 1.23 0.63
N GLY A 71 -4.73 1.87 -0.24
CA GLY A 71 -6.13 1.50 -0.45
C GLY A 71 -6.28 0.06 -0.92
N TYR A 72 -5.46 -0.38 -1.86
CA TYR A 72 -5.43 -1.76 -2.34
C TYR A 72 -5.04 -2.75 -1.23
N LEU A 73 -3.93 -2.48 -0.55
CA LEU A 73 -3.40 -3.39 0.47
C LEU A 73 -4.31 -3.50 1.68
N LEU A 74 -4.91 -2.40 2.12
CA LEU A 74 -5.87 -2.41 3.22
C LEU A 74 -7.16 -3.15 2.83
N ALA A 75 -7.64 -2.99 1.61
CA ALA A 75 -8.78 -3.74 1.12
C ALA A 75 -8.50 -5.25 1.13
N ARG A 76 -7.30 -5.65 0.71
CA ARG A 76 -6.88 -7.06 0.77
C ARG A 76 -6.79 -7.57 2.22
N ALA A 77 -6.27 -6.76 3.13
CA ALA A 77 -6.19 -7.13 4.55
C ALA A 77 -7.58 -7.30 5.17
N ASP A 78 -8.54 -6.48 4.76
CA ASP A 78 -9.92 -6.54 5.27
C ASP A 78 -10.79 -7.58 4.54
N GLY A 79 -10.28 -8.22 3.50
CA GLY A 79 -11.03 -9.17 2.68
C GLY A 79 -12.08 -8.53 1.79
N THR A 80 -11.99 -7.23 1.54
CA THR A 80 -12.89 -6.50 0.65
C THR A 80 -12.34 -6.46 -0.79
N ASP A 81 -13.21 -6.15 -1.76
CA ASP A 81 -12.79 -6.03 -3.16
C ASP A 81 -11.96 -4.75 -3.37
N PRO A 82 -10.68 -4.86 -3.75
CA PRO A 82 -9.84 -3.68 -4.00
C PRO A 82 -10.38 -2.74 -5.07
N ARG A 83 -11.18 -3.26 -6.01
CA ARG A 83 -11.77 -2.46 -7.09
C ARG A 83 -12.80 -1.45 -6.62
N ARG A 84 -13.33 -1.62 -5.41
CA ARG A 84 -14.26 -0.65 -4.81
C ARG A 84 -13.59 0.68 -4.49
N GLY A 85 -12.25 0.70 -4.41
CA GLY A 85 -11.46 1.91 -4.21
C GLY A 85 -10.97 2.54 -5.52
N ALA A 86 -11.69 2.39 -6.63
CA ALA A 86 -11.27 2.88 -7.94
C ALA A 86 -10.91 4.38 -7.95
N ASP A 87 -11.58 5.19 -7.14
CA ASP A 87 -11.28 6.61 -7.02
C ASP A 87 -9.86 6.87 -6.49
N LEU A 88 -9.35 5.96 -5.64
CA LEU A 88 -7.97 6.03 -5.16
C LEU A 88 -6.96 5.57 -6.22
N LEU A 89 -7.40 4.75 -7.17
CA LEU A 89 -6.55 4.23 -8.25
C LEU A 89 -6.40 5.23 -9.40
N ALA A 90 -7.40 6.07 -9.64
CA ALA A 90 -7.39 7.01 -10.75
C ALA A 90 -6.14 7.92 -10.78
N PRO A 91 -5.67 8.51 -9.66
CA PRO A 91 -4.45 9.31 -9.68
C PRO A 91 -3.19 8.51 -10.02
N ALA A 92 -3.18 7.21 -9.76
CA ALA A 92 -2.04 6.35 -10.06
C ALA A 92 -1.97 5.97 -11.53
N LEU A 93 -3.09 5.99 -12.25
CA LEU A 93 -3.14 5.62 -13.66
C LEU A 93 -2.24 6.51 -14.52
N ASP A 94 -2.31 7.81 -14.34
CA ASP A 94 -1.45 8.75 -15.07
C ASP A 94 0.02 8.49 -14.82
N THR A 95 0.36 8.15 -13.58
CA THR A 95 1.72 7.80 -13.18
C THR A 95 2.19 6.52 -13.86
N VAL A 96 1.34 5.50 -13.92
CA VAL A 96 1.65 4.22 -14.60
C VAL A 96 1.87 4.45 -16.09
N LEU A 97 1.02 5.22 -16.73
CA LEU A 97 1.17 5.55 -18.15
C LEU A 97 2.47 6.34 -18.42
N ALA A 98 2.79 7.30 -17.56
CA ALA A 98 4.03 8.06 -17.69
C ALA A 98 5.27 7.18 -17.53
N LEU A 99 5.25 6.23 -16.60
CA LEU A 99 6.33 5.26 -16.43
C LEU A 99 6.49 4.35 -17.64
N HIS A 100 5.38 3.86 -18.19
CA HIS A 100 5.38 3.04 -19.40
C HIS A 100 5.97 3.82 -20.58
N ASP A 101 5.51 5.02 -20.82
CA ASP A 101 5.97 5.87 -21.93
C ASP A 101 7.44 6.26 -21.76
N GLY A 102 7.91 6.40 -20.52
CA GLY A 102 9.31 6.69 -20.20
C GLY A 102 10.23 5.47 -20.17
N GLY A 103 9.71 4.26 -20.41
CA GLY A 103 10.50 3.02 -20.34
C GLY A 103 11.01 2.69 -18.95
N ARG A 104 10.23 2.97 -17.90
CA ARG A 104 10.62 2.75 -16.52
C ARG A 104 9.82 1.62 -15.86
N LEU A 105 10.38 1.05 -14.80
CA LEU A 105 9.71 0.01 -14.02
C LEU A 105 8.51 0.57 -13.25
N PHE A 106 7.46 -0.23 -13.15
CA PHE A 106 6.32 0.05 -12.29
C PHE A 106 6.64 -0.34 -10.85
N SER A 107 7.39 0.50 -10.17
CA SER A 107 7.78 0.27 -8.79
C SER A 107 7.73 1.56 -7.99
N ALA A 108 7.88 1.43 -6.67
CA ALA A 108 7.98 2.59 -5.79
C ALA A 108 9.28 3.39 -6.04
N VAL A 109 10.26 2.79 -6.68
CA VAL A 109 11.50 3.44 -7.09
C VAL A 109 11.55 3.44 -8.62
N PRO A 110 11.59 4.61 -9.27
CA PRO A 110 11.60 4.70 -10.73
C PRO A 110 12.99 4.31 -11.27
N VAL A 111 13.09 3.09 -11.78
CA VAL A 111 14.32 2.55 -12.37
C VAL A 111 14.14 2.45 -13.87
N PRO A 112 15.11 2.94 -14.68
CA PRO A 112 15.05 2.79 -16.12
C PRO A 112 15.13 1.31 -16.51
N LEU A 113 14.36 0.92 -17.52
CA LEU A 113 14.50 -0.39 -18.13
C LEU A 113 15.73 -0.40 -19.04
N ALA A 114 16.46 -1.50 -18.98
CA ALA A 114 17.64 -1.69 -19.81
C ALA A 114 17.31 -1.80 -21.30
#